data_0ffdc40620a5f14568797bfcd15ed010
#
_entry.id   0ffdc40620a5f14568797bfcd15ed010
#
_cell.length_a   1.000
_cell.length_b   1.000
_cell.length_c   1.000
_cell.angle_alpha   90.00
_cell.angle_beta   90.00
_cell.angle_gamma   90.00
#
_symmetry.space_group_name_H-M   'P 1'
#
loop_
_entity.id
_entity.type
_entity.pdbx_description
1 polymer ?
#
loop_
_entity_poly.entity_id
_entity_poly.type
_entity_poly.pdbx_seq_one_letter_code
_entity_poly.pdbx_strand_id
1 'polypeptide(L)'
;MKKSVLIIGPNYFNYLQASEYAFSKLGYNVVTDGYDTPIHPYTSFMKLRYKVSRDKDGLYRKSVNSYNTHIINLFNSTKPSIVFIMNGEILNSETLEYMRRDAKVVVWLYDNLEKLPGSKNHIDYVDKLCCFEQRDVDYYREQGKVAYFLPQACDTATYHPLDIEKDIDISFVGQIYYSPKRRDTINAIVDKFPDKRIVVYGMHQPWYKGIWKWINRENKNVYKNCTISANETNRLYNRSKIVLNIHQEAQKDGANPRTFEIIGSGAYQICDANPYIEMLFKDGEIGVYHNKEELFELIKGGLQNDKSECVNRARKSVLADHSFDSRIKQVLELLELES
;
A
#
# COMPACT_ATOMS: atom_id res chain seq x y z
N MET A 1 15.69 17.95 -22.79
CA MET A 1 15.44 18.38 -21.39
C MET A 1 16.10 17.37 -20.45
N LYS A 2 16.64 17.82 -19.30
CA LYS A 2 17.21 16.93 -18.29
C LYS A 2 16.04 16.12 -17.69
N LYS A 3 16.07 14.78 -17.80
CA LYS A 3 15.06 13.92 -17.20
C LYS A 3 15.20 14.01 -15.68
N SER A 4 14.30 14.74 -15.01
CA SER A 4 14.33 14.94 -13.55
C SER A 4 12.92 14.82 -12.97
N VAL A 5 12.80 14.19 -11.80
CA VAL A 5 11.53 14.00 -11.12
C VAL A 5 11.66 14.36 -9.64
N LEU A 6 10.66 15.03 -9.11
CA LEU A 6 10.42 15.24 -7.69
C LEU A 6 9.32 14.29 -7.25
N ILE A 7 9.64 13.38 -6.32
CA ILE A 7 8.69 12.43 -5.73
C ILE A 7 8.26 12.96 -4.37
N ILE A 8 6.94 13.05 -4.14
CA ILE A 8 6.35 13.53 -2.89
C ILE A 8 5.34 12.48 -2.41
N GLY A 9 5.38 12.12 -1.13
CA GLY A 9 4.39 11.20 -0.61
C GLY A 9 4.64 10.75 0.83
N PRO A 10 3.77 9.90 1.39
CA PRO A 10 3.94 9.39 2.74
C PRO A 10 5.14 8.43 2.82
N ASN A 11 5.94 8.61 3.88
CA ASN A 11 7.18 7.84 4.09
C ASN A 11 6.91 6.54 4.87
N TYR A 12 6.12 5.64 4.28
CA TYR A 12 5.84 4.32 4.86
C TYR A 12 5.93 3.20 3.81
N PHE A 13 6.22 1.99 4.26
CA PHE A 13 6.26 0.76 3.47
C PHE A 13 7.22 0.76 2.26
N ASN A 14 8.25 1.63 2.25
CA ASN A 14 9.25 1.75 1.17
C ASN A 14 8.70 2.15 -0.21
N TYR A 15 7.46 2.62 -0.33
CA TYR A 15 6.86 2.91 -1.64
C TYR A 15 7.52 4.09 -2.36
N LEU A 16 7.99 5.09 -1.60
CA LEU A 16 8.76 6.19 -2.19
C LEU A 16 10.09 5.69 -2.76
N GLN A 17 10.81 4.85 -2.01
CA GLN A 17 12.08 4.25 -2.43
C GLN A 17 11.90 3.35 -3.64
N ALA A 18 10.81 2.57 -3.71
CA ALA A 18 10.49 1.76 -4.87
C ALA A 18 10.21 2.62 -6.12
N SER A 19 9.48 3.74 -5.94
CA SER A 19 9.25 4.72 -7.01
C SER A 19 10.55 5.39 -7.47
N GLU A 20 11.41 5.81 -6.53
CA GLU A 20 12.71 6.39 -6.79
C GLU A 20 13.60 5.43 -7.60
N TYR A 21 13.64 4.16 -7.19
CA TYR A 21 14.39 3.13 -7.90
C TYR A 21 13.88 2.94 -9.34
N ALA A 22 12.55 2.87 -9.52
CA ALA A 22 11.94 2.70 -10.83
C ALA A 22 12.23 3.89 -11.78
N PHE A 23 12.10 5.13 -11.30
CA PHE A 23 12.47 6.31 -12.10
C PHE A 23 13.97 6.37 -12.41
N SER A 24 14.82 6.02 -11.43
CA SER A 24 16.28 5.99 -11.63
C SER A 24 16.72 5.00 -12.70
N LYS A 25 16.09 3.82 -12.76
CA LYS A 25 16.31 2.83 -13.85
C LYS A 25 15.98 3.38 -15.23
N LEU A 26 15.02 4.29 -15.32
CA LEU A 26 14.63 4.94 -16.56
C LEU A 26 15.49 6.17 -16.90
N GLY A 27 16.55 6.41 -16.12
CA GLY A 27 17.52 7.48 -16.36
C GLY A 27 17.08 8.85 -15.84
N TYR A 28 16.09 8.91 -14.95
CA TYR A 28 15.70 10.15 -14.29
C TYR A 28 16.64 10.51 -13.15
N ASN A 29 16.95 11.80 -13.00
CA ASN A 29 17.52 12.32 -11.76
C ASN A 29 16.40 12.53 -10.76
N VAL A 30 16.43 11.80 -9.65
CA VAL A 30 15.32 11.74 -8.68
C VAL A 30 15.65 12.54 -7.43
N VAL A 31 14.69 13.32 -6.98
CA VAL A 31 14.66 13.94 -5.65
C VAL A 31 13.39 13.46 -4.95
N THR A 32 13.51 13.00 -3.72
CA THR A 32 12.37 12.46 -2.96
C THR A 32 12.17 13.25 -1.68
N ASP A 33 10.94 13.66 -1.41
CA ASP A 33 10.50 14.27 -0.16
C ASP A 33 9.36 13.47 0.46
N GLY A 34 9.65 12.82 1.59
CA GLY A 34 8.70 11.97 2.29
C GLY A 34 8.15 12.62 3.56
N TYR A 35 6.86 12.47 3.82
CA TYR A 35 6.22 12.90 5.06
C TYR A 35 5.65 11.71 5.85
N ASP A 36 5.84 11.72 7.18
CA ASP A 36 5.29 10.68 8.09
C ASP A 36 3.98 11.11 8.74
N THR A 37 3.85 12.40 8.95
CA THR A 37 2.66 13.01 9.58
C THR A 37 2.48 14.41 9.00
N PRO A 38 1.27 14.96 9.09
CA PRO A 38 1.02 16.34 8.64
C PRO A 38 1.68 17.41 9.54
N ILE A 39 2.63 17.06 10.42
CA ILE A 39 3.34 17.99 11.31
C ILE A 39 4.70 18.32 10.70
N HIS A 40 4.83 19.52 10.15
CA HIS A 40 6.07 20.02 9.57
C HIS A 40 6.57 21.28 10.31
N PRO A 41 7.89 21.44 10.53
CA PRO A 41 8.94 20.42 10.36
C PRO A 41 8.79 19.26 11.36
N TYR A 42 9.13 18.04 10.93
CA TYR A 42 8.95 16.82 11.73
C TYR A 42 10.03 16.69 12.81
N THR A 43 9.90 17.48 13.86
CA THR A 43 10.81 17.47 15.02
C THR A 43 10.13 16.92 16.27
N SER A 44 10.91 16.35 17.21
CA SER A 44 10.40 15.88 18.50
C SER A 44 9.70 16.99 19.28
N PHE A 45 10.19 18.23 19.15
CA PHE A 45 9.58 19.42 19.77
C PHE A 45 8.19 19.69 19.18
N MET A 46 8.04 19.68 17.86
CA MET A 46 6.74 19.91 17.22
C MET A 46 5.74 18.79 17.51
N LYS A 47 6.20 17.54 17.57
CA LYS A 47 5.37 16.39 18.02
C LYS A 47 4.84 16.60 19.43
N LEU A 48 5.72 17.00 20.37
CA LEU A 48 5.32 17.27 21.76
C LEU A 48 4.34 18.44 21.83
N ARG A 49 4.65 19.54 21.13
CA ARG A 49 3.78 20.72 21.04
C ARG A 49 2.38 20.37 20.53
N TYR A 50 2.27 19.54 19.49
CA TYR A 50 0.98 19.08 18.95
C TYR A 50 0.21 18.24 19.98
N LYS A 51 0.90 17.33 20.71
CA LYS A 51 0.27 16.49 21.73
C LYS A 51 -0.35 17.31 22.88
N VAL A 52 0.31 18.38 23.31
CA VAL A 52 -0.11 19.19 24.48
C VAL A 52 -0.95 20.41 24.11
N SER A 53 -1.03 20.76 22.82
CA SER A 53 -1.79 21.94 22.39
C SER A 53 -3.28 21.75 22.54
N ARG A 54 -3.95 22.83 22.96
CA ARG A 54 -5.41 22.96 22.92
C ARG A 54 -5.92 23.32 21.53
N ASP A 55 -5.14 24.02 20.72
CA ASP A 55 -5.43 24.36 19.31
C ASP A 55 -4.67 23.42 18.37
N LYS A 56 -5.18 22.19 18.22
CA LYS A 56 -4.61 21.20 17.32
C LYS A 56 -4.84 21.56 15.85
N ASP A 57 -6.02 22.11 15.55
CA ASP A 57 -6.39 22.46 14.16
C ASP A 57 -5.56 23.64 13.64
N GLY A 58 -5.32 24.65 14.47
CA GLY A 58 -4.43 25.75 14.10
C GLY A 58 -2.98 25.32 13.91
N LEU A 59 -2.48 24.40 14.75
CA LEU A 59 -1.15 23.83 14.56
C LEU A 59 -1.06 22.94 13.31
N TYR A 60 -2.10 22.16 13.04
CA TYR A 60 -2.18 21.36 11.82
C TYR A 60 -2.11 22.24 10.59
N ARG A 61 -2.98 23.26 10.49
CA ARG A 61 -2.97 24.23 9.36
C ARG A 61 -1.62 24.90 9.18
N LYS A 62 -0.97 25.34 10.27
CA LYS A 62 0.38 25.93 10.19
C LYS A 62 1.41 24.94 9.68
N SER A 63 1.34 23.69 10.10
CA SER A 63 2.22 22.62 9.62
C SER A 63 2.01 22.33 8.14
N VAL A 64 0.77 22.24 7.68
CA VAL A 64 0.43 22.05 6.27
C VAL A 64 0.98 23.21 5.42
N ASN A 65 0.76 24.45 5.85
CA ASN A 65 1.30 25.63 5.15
C ASN A 65 2.83 25.64 5.11
N SER A 66 3.48 25.29 6.23
CA SER A 66 4.95 25.17 6.30
C SER A 66 5.48 24.09 5.35
N TYR A 67 4.80 22.95 5.26
CA TYR A 67 5.16 21.89 4.33
C TYR A 67 4.99 22.33 2.88
N ASN A 68 3.88 22.95 2.52
CA ASN A 68 3.65 23.46 1.17
C ASN A 68 4.71 24.50 0.76
N THR A 69 5.10 25.41 1.67
CA THR A 69 6.20 26.34 1.44
C THR A 69 7.53 25.61 1.22
N HIS A 70 7.82 24.57 2.01
CA HIS A 70 9.00 23.72 1.82
C HIS A 70 9.01 23.06 0.43
N ILE A 71 7.90 22.48 0.01
CA ILE A 71 7.77 21.85 -1.31
C ILE A 71 7.98 22.83 -2.45
N ILE A 72 7.42 24.05 -2.37
CA ILE A 72 7.67 25.10 -3.38
C ILE A 72 9.16 25.46 -3.45
N ASN A 73 9.84 25.60 -2.31
CA ASN A 73 11.27 25.89 -2.28
C ASN A 73 12.10 24.72 -2.88
N LEU A 74 11.75 23.49 -2.56
CA LEU A 74 12.38 22.30 -3.11
C LEU A 74 12.17 22.21 -4.63
N PHE A 75 10.95 22.43 -5.10
CA PHE A 75 10.61 22.50 -6.53
C PHE A 75 11.45 23.54 -7.27
N ASN A 76 11.54 24.77 -6.73
CA ASN A 76 12.30 25.86 -7.33
C ASN A 76 13.81 25.58 -7.39
N SER A 77 14.36 24.88 -6.38
CA SER A 77 15.78 24.52 -6.34
C SER A 77 16.14 23.35 -7.26
N THR A 78 15.23 22.40 -7.42
CA THR A 78 15.46 21.17 -8.20
C THR A 78 15.04 21.28 -9.66
N LYS A 79 14.04 22.14 -9.95
CA LYS A 79 13.45 22.36 -11.28
C LYS A 79 13.15 21.05 -12.00
N PRO A 80 12.31 20.18 -11.43
CA PRO A 80 11.99 18.88 -12.00
C PRO A 80 11.15 19.04 -13.27
N SER A 81 11.27 18.11 -14.22
CA SER A 81 10.37 18.04 -15.38
C SER A 81 9.05 17.33 -15.05
N ILE A 82 9.06 16.51 -14.01
CA ILE A 82 7.88 15.75 -13.50
C ILE A 82 7.82 15.91 -11.99
N VAL A 83 6.61 16.11 -11.46
CA VAL A 83 6.29 15.97 -10.04
C VAL A 83 5.37 14.75 -9.90
N PHE A 84 5.88 13.71 -9.26
CA PHE A 84 5.14 12.49 -8.99
C PHE A 84 4.71 12.47 -7.52
N ILE A 85 3.41 12.44 -7.28
CA ILE A 85 2.82 12.57 -5.94
C ILE A 85 2.08 11.28 -5.60
N MET A 86 2.44 10.65 -4.49
CA MET A 86 1.66 9.57 -3.90
C MET A 86 0.72 10.13 -2.84
N ASN A 87 -0.56 9.88 -2.97
CA ASN A 87 -1.66 10.40 -2.12
C ASN A 87 -1.77 11.94 -2.14
N GLY A 88 -0.84 12.67 -1.56
CA GLY A 88 -0.76 14.13 -1.61
C GLY A 88 -1.76 14.87 -0.72
N GLU A 89 -2.38 14.22 0.27
CA GLU A 89 -3.47 14.76 1.09
C GLU A 89 -3.13 16.02 1.90
N ILE A 90 -1.84 16.32 2.03
CA ILE A 90 -1.34 17.53 2.73
C ILE A 90 -0.90 18.64 1.76
N LEU A 91 -0.97 18.40 0.45
CA LEU A 91 -0.71 19.43 -0.55
C LEU A 91 -1.98 20.23 -0.83
N ASN A 92 -1.84 21.55 -0.86
CA ASN A 92 -2.95 22.43 -1.20
C ASN A 92 -3.01 22.69 -2.73
N SER A 93 -4.15 23.18 -3.20
CA SER A 93 -4.40 23.48 -4.61
C SER A 93 -3.40 24.49 -5.18
N GLU A 94 -3.05 25.52 -4.42
CA GLU A 94 -2.13 26.58 -4.84
C GLU A 94 -0.72 26.02 -5.09
N THR A 95 -0.28 25.08 -4.29
CA THR A 95 1.03 24.40 -4.48
C THR A 95 1.02 23.51 -5.70
N LEU A 96 -0.05 22.74 -5.93
CA LEU A 96 -0.21 21.91 -7.13
C LEU A 96 -0.24 22.76 -8.40
N GLU A 97 -1.05 23.81 -8.40
CA GLU A 97 -1.15 24.74 -9.53
C GLU A 97 0.17 25.47 -9.81
N TYR A 98 0.91 25.85 -8.75
CA TYR A 98 2.22 26.47 -8.89
C TYR A 98 3.21 25.54 -9.61
N MET A 99 3.29 24.28 -9.18
CA MET A 99 4.20 23.31 -9.79
C MET A 99 3.82 22.96 -11.23
N ARG A 100 2.51 22.90 -11.52
CA ARG A 100 1.97 22.55 -12.84
C ARG A 100 2.34 23.57 -13.94
N ARG A 101 2.71 24.80 -13.58
CA ARG A 101 3.14 25.83 -14.57
C ARG A 101 4.42 25.46 -15.31
N ASP A 102 5.34 24.77 -14.60
CA ASP A 102 6.70 24.52 -15.11
C ASP A 102 7.06 23.03 -15.16
N ALA A 103 6.21 22.14 -14.64
CA ALA A 103 6.41 20.69 -14.65
C ALA A 103 5.10 19.94 -14.91
N LYS A 104 5.20 18.68 -15.39
CA LYS A 104 4.06 17.78 -15.44
C LYS A 104 3.79 17.22 -14.03
N VAL A 105 2.58 17.41 -13.52
CA VAL A 105 2.18 16.97 -12.18
C VAL A 105 1.25 15.79 -12.30
N VAL A 106 1.62 14.66 -11.68
CA VAL A 106 0.80 13.44 -11.61
C VAL A 106 0.61 13.02 -10.16
N VAL A 107 -0.63 12.69 -9.81
CA VAL A 107 -0.99 12.12 -8.51
C VAL A 107 -1.40 10.68 -8.70
N TRP A 108 -0.82 9.80 -7.89
CA TRP A 108 -1.25 8.42 -7.74
C TRP A 108 -1.83 8.20 -6.34
N LEU A 109 -3.15 8.04 -6.26
CA LEU A 109 -3.85 7.74 -5.02
C LEU A 109 -3.59 6.28 -4.66
N TYR A 110 -2.82 6.08 -3.60
CA TYR A 110 -2.44 4.78 -3.06
C TYR A 110 -3.39 4.30 -1.93
N ASP A 111 -4.33 5.16 -1.54
CA ASP A 111 -5.52 4.87 -0.75
C ASP A 111 -6.76 5.43 -1.46
N ASN A 112 -7.95 4.96 -1.10
CA ASN A 112 -9.19 5.42 -1.71
C ASN A 112 -9.61 6.82 -1.23
N LEU A 113 -10.49 7.47 -1.98
CA LEU A 113 -10.99 8.82 -1.69
C LEU A 113 -11.71 8.93 -0.35
N GLU A 114 -12.25 7.84 0.17
CA GLU A 114 -12.89 7.78 1.48
C GLU A 114 -11.88 8.04 2.61
N LYS A 115 -10.63 7.54 2.45
CA LYS A 115 -9.52 7.77 3.36
C LYS A 115 -8.75 9.05 3.06
N LEU A 116 -8.82 9.56 1.84
CA LEU A 116 -8.09 10.72 1.35
C LEU A 116 -9.02 11.87 0.94
N PRO A 117 -9.92 12.35 1.84
CA PRO A 117 -10.88 13.40 1.49
C PRO A 117 -10.19 14.72 1.04
N GLY A 118 -8.97 15.00 1.52
CA GLY A 118 -8.17 16.15 1.10
C GLY A 118 -7.69 16.09 -0.34
N SER A 119 -7.57 14.88 -0.92
CA SER A 119 -7.09 14.70 -2.30
C SER A 119 -8.21 14.74 -3.36
N LYS A 120 -9.47 14.81 -2.96
CA LYS A 120 -10.61 14.77 -3.89
C LYS A 120 -10.56 15.83 -4.99
N ASN A 121 -10.10 17.02 -4.67
CA ASN A 121 -10.06 18.15 -5.61
C ASN A 121 -8.74 18.24 -6.37
N HIS A 122 -7.76 17.36 -6.12
CA HIS A 122 -6.46 17.42 -6.79
C HIS A 122 -6.56 17.27 -8.31
N ILE A 123 -7.58 16.54 -8.79
CA ILE A 123 -7.82 16.32 -10.22
C ILE A 123 -7.94 17.65 -11.03
N ASP A 124 -8.36 18.73 -10.40
CA ASP A 124 -8.52 20.03 -11.04
C ASP A 124 -7.18 20.79 -11.19
N TYR A 125 -6.17 20.39 -10.45
CA TYR A 125 -4.88 21.10 -10.31
C TYR A 125 -3.67 20.30 -10.79
N VAL A 126 -3.87 19.11 -11.36
CA VAL A 126 -2.80 18.22 -11.84
C VAL A 126 -3.01 17.87 -13.31
N ASP A 127 -1.97 17.37 -13.98
CA ASP A 127 -2.10 16.91 -15.36
C ASP A 127 -2.75 15.54 -15.43
N LYS A 128 -2.41 14.63 -14.52
CA LYS A 128 -2.99 13.30 -14.43
C LYS A 128 -3.27 12.93 -12.98
N LEU A 129 -4.41 12.27 -12.76
CA LEU A 129 -4.75 11.65 -11.48
C LEU A 129 -5.06 10.18 -11.70
N CYS A 130 -4.35 9.33 -10.96
CA CYS A 130 -4.48 7.88 -11.01
C CYS A 130 -5.08 7.37 -9.70
N CYS A 131 -6.07 6.48 -9.79
CA CYS A 131 -6.73 5.84 -8.65
C CYS A 131 -6.47 4.33 -8.65
N PHE A 132 -6.24 3.74 -7.49
CA PHE A 132 -6.04 2.29 -7.39
C PHE A 132 -7.34 1.49 -7.31
N GLU A 133 -8.47 2.13 -7.05
CA GLU A 133 -9.82 1.54 -7.10
C GLU A 133 -10.62 2.07 -8.29
N GLN A 134 -11.33 1.18 -8.98
CA GLN A 134 -12.14 1.54 -10.14
C GLN A 134 -13.30 2.47 -9.76
N ARG A 135 -13.93 2.26 -8.61
CA ARG A 135 -15.01 3.14 -8.11
C ARG A 135 -14.60 4.60 -7.95
N ASP A 136 -13.32 4.86 -7.61
CA ASP A 136 -12.81 6.22 -7.50
C ASP A 136 -12.62 6.87 -8.88
N VAL A 137 -12.24 6.07 -9.89
CA VAL A 137 -12.23 6.51 -11.29
C VAL A 137 -13.65 6.84 -11.76
N ASP A 138 -14.62 5.96 -11.46
CA ASP A 138 -16.02 6.14 -11.84
C ASP A 138 -16.64 7.37 -11.14
N TYR A 139 -16.30 7.62 -9.88
CA TYR A 139 -16.68 8.85 -9.16
C TYR A 139 -16.26 10.13 -9.91
N TYR A 140 -15.06 10.18 -10.47
CA TYR A 140 -14.61 11.33 -11.26
C TYR A 140 -15.28 11.36 -12.64
N ARG A 141 -15.49 10.21 -13.26
CA ARG A 141 -16.18 10.10 -14.56
C ARG A 141 -17.60 10.61 -14.49
N GLU A 142 -18.35 10.32 -13.42
CA GLU A 142 -19.69 10.84 -13.16
C GLU A 142 -19.75 12.36 -13.06
N GLN A 143 -18.62 13.01 -12.71
CA GLN A 143 -18.46 14.46 -12.68
C GLN A 143 -17.92 15.04 -13.98
N GLY A 144 -17.80 14.25 -15.04
CA GLY A 144 -17.23 14.66 -16.33
C GLY A 144 -15.71 14.87 -16.30
N LYS A 145 -15.01 14.33 -15.29
CA LYS A 145 -13.54 14.42 -15.15
C LYS A 145 -12.86 13.13 -15.57
N VAL A 146 -11.60 13.22 -16.02
CA VAL A 146 -10.80 12.09 -16.48
C VAL A 146 -9.80 11.68 -15.41
N ALA A 147 -10.04 10.58 -14.74
CA ALA A 147 -9.08 9.89 -13.90
C ALA A 147 -8.69 8.53 -14.51
N TYR A 148 -7.54 8.02 -14.12
CA TYR A 148 -6.98 6.79 -14.69
C TYR A 148 -6.94 5.70 -13.63
N PHE A 149 -7.28 4.48 -14.01
CA PHE A 149 -7.11 3.32 -13.15
C PHE A 149 -5.64 2.89 -13.15
N LEU A 150 -5.01 2.93 -11.98
CA LEU A 150 -3.63 2.50 -11.80
C LEU A 150 -3.53 1.70 -10.50
N PRO A 151 -3.60 0.36 -10.56
CA PRO A 151 -3.51 -0.50 -9.38
C PRO A 151 -2.20 -0.32 -8.64
N GLN A 152 -2.19 -0.67 -7.36
CA GLN A 152 -0.99 -0.71 -6.54
C GLN A 152 0.06 -1.67 -7.13
N ALA A 153 1.27 -1.67 -6.58
CA ALA A 153 2.41 -2.36 -7.16
C ALA A 153 3.21 -3.16 -6.14
N CYS A 154 4.02 -4.10 -6.64
CA CYS A 154 5.04 -4.81 -5.90
C CYS A 154 6.38 -4.09 -5.99
N ASP A 155 7.02 -3.84 -4.85
CA ASP A 155 8.46 -3.55 -4.79
C ASP A 155 9.25 -4.85 -4.96
N THR A 156 9.65 -5.13 -6.19
CA THR A 156 10.35 -6.39 -6.53
C THR A 156 11.78 -6.46 -6.02
N ALA A 157 12.36 -5.35 -5.58
CA ALA A 157 13.66 -5.33 -4.92
C ALA A 157 13.55 -5.86 -3.48
N THR A 158 12.44 -5.56 -2.81
CA THR A 158 12.18 -6.02 -1.44
C THR A 158 11.47 -7.39 -1.43
N TYR A 159 10.43 -7.56 -2.26
CA TYR A 159 9.59 -8.77 -2.26
C TYR A 159 10.01 -9.72 -3.38
N HIS A 160 10.82 -10.70 -3.02
CA HIS A 160 11.36 -11.72 -3.93
C HIS A 160 11.53 -13.06 -3.20
N PRO A 161 11.62 -14.18 -3.93
CA PRO A 161 11.89 -15.50 -3.36
C PRO A 161 13.23 -15.55 -2.62
N LEU A 162 13.22 -16.24 -1.49
CA LEU A 162 14.42 -16.54 -0.69
C LEU A 162 14.55 -18.06 -0.58
N ASP A 163 15.77 -18.55 -0.59
CA ASP A 163 16.06 -19.98 -0.35
C ASP A 163 16.05 -20.26 1.16
N ILE A 164 14.86 -20.39 1.73
CA ILE A 164 14.64 -20.66 3.16
C ILE A 164 13.52 -21.68 3.36
N GLU A 165 13.60 -22.45 4.43
CA GLU A 165 12.60 -23.46 4.76
C GLU A 165 11.24 -22.84 5.10
N LYS A 166 10.15 -23.49 4.65
CA LYS A 166 8.77 -23.13 5.00
C LYS A 166 8.35 -23.82 6.29
N ASP A 167 8.60 -23.16 7.41
CA ASP A 167 8.32 -23.66 8.76
C ASP A 167 7.03 -23.09 9.38
N ILE A 168 6.31 -22.23 8.67
CA ILE A 168 5.03 -21.63 9.07
C ILE A 168 3.93 -22.15 8.15
N ASP A 169 2.83 -22.67 8.72
CA ASP A 169 1.73 -23.16 7.92
C ASP A 169 0.92 -22.00 7.31
N ILE A 170 0.54 -21.00 8.15
CA ILE A 170 -0.29 -19.88 7.73
C ILE A 170 0.27 -18.58 8.33
N SER A 171 0.40 -17.54 7.52
CA SER A 171 0.73 -16.21 8.03
C SER A 171 -0.21 -15.11 7.54
N PHE A 172 -0.27 -14.03 8.30
CA PHE A 172 -0.96 -12.79 7.95
C PHE A 172 -0.17 -11.59 8.44
N VAL A 173 -0.10 -10.53 7.60
CA VAL A 173 0.47 -9.23 7.97
C VAL A 173 -0.54 -8.13 7.66
N GLY A 174 -0.99 -7.42 8.68
CA GLY A 174 -1.91 -6.29 8.47
C GLY A 174 -2.54 -5.78 9.75
N GLN A 175 -3.12 -4.59 9.66
CA GLN A 175 -3.86 -3.99 10.78
C GLN A 175 -5.14 -4.77 11.05
N ILE A 176 -5.30 -5.24 12.30
CA ILE A 176 -6.43 -6.06 12.71
C ILE A 176 -7.37 -5.29 13.64
N TYR A 177 -6.82 -4.39 14.44
CA TYR A 177 -7.57 -3.71 15.51
C TYR A 177 -8.82 -2.98 15.01
N TYR A 178 -8.72 -2.29 13.87
CA TYR A 178 -9.81 -1.52 13.27
C TYR A 178 -10.58 -2.27 12.17
N SER A 179 -10.35 -3.58 12.01
CA SER A 179 -11.03 -4.40 11.02
C SER A 179 -11.68 -5.63 11.66
N PRO A 180 -12.96 -5.57 11.99
CA PRO A 180 -13.73 -6.72 12.47
C PRO A 180 -13.65 -7.92 11.51
N LYS A 181 -13.78 -7.69 10.21
CA LYS A 181 -13.66 -8.73 9.17
C LYS A 181 -12.35 -9.53 9.31
N ARG A 182 -11.21 -8.83 9.40
CA ARG A 182 -9.89 -9.49 9.55
C ARG A 182 -9.80 -10.29 10.84
N ARG A 183 -10.22 -9.68 11.94
CA ARG A 183 -10.19 -10.33 13.26
C ARG A 183 -11.04 -11.59 13.28
N ASP A 184 -12.28 -11.52 12.80
CA ASP A 184 -13.22 -12.62 12.86
C ASP A 184 -12.84 -13.75 11.90
N THR A 185 -12.24 -13.41 10.74
CA THR A 185 -11.70 -14.40 9.81
C THR A 185 -10.47 -15.12 10.39
N ILE A 186 -9.53 -14.37 10.97
CA ILE A 186 -8.31 -14.96 11.57
C ILE A 186 -8.67 -15.83 12.78
N ASN A 187 -9.57 -15.38 13.65
CA ASN A 187 -10.03 -16.19 14.79
C ASN A 187 -10.68 -17.51 14.31
N ALA A 188 -11.54 -17.45 13.29
CA ALA A 188 -12.16 -18.66 12.74
C ALA A 188 -11.13 -19.66 12.18
N ILE A 189 -10.03 -19.16 11.58
CA ILE A 189 -8.93 -20.02 11.11
C ILE A 189 -8.18 -20.64 12.29
N VAL A 190 -7.88 -19.86 13.32
CA VAL A 190 -7.19 -20.35 14.53
C VAL A 190 -8.00 -21.44 15.22
N ASP A 191 -9.32 -21.25 15.34
CA ASP A 191 -10.22 -22.23 15.95
C ASP A 191 -10.36 -23.51 15.10
N LYS A 192 -10.35 -23.37 13.76
CA LYS A 192 -10.51 -24.50 12.83
C LYS A 192 -9.24 -25.34 12.67
N PHE A 193 -8.05 -24.72 12.82
CA PHE A 193 -6.74 -25.34 12.60
C PHE A 193 -5.83 -25.21 13.84
N PRO A 194 -6.22 -25.73 15.00
CA PRO A 194 -5.51 -25.52 16.26
C PRO A 194 -4.12 -26.19 16.32
N ASP A 195 -3.89 -27.19 15.47
CA ASP A 195 -2.62 -27.93 15.32
C ASP A 195 -1.64 -27.27 14.35
N LYS A 196 -2.04 -26.21 13.66
CA LYS A 196 -1.19 -25.52 12.65
C LYS A 196 -0.41 -24.37 13.27
N ARG A 197 0.79 -24.16 12.75
CA ARG A 197 1.61 -23.01 13.09
C ARG A 197 1.11 -21.78 12.36
N ILE A 198 0.35 -20.93 13.04
CA ILE A 198 -0.24 -19.70 12.52
C ILE A 198 0.52 -18.50 13.10
N VAL A 199 0.93 -17.54 12.26
CA VAL A 199 1.67 -16.36 12.67
C VAL A 199 1.02 -15.10 12.12
N VAL A 200 0.65 -14.16 13.00
CA VAL A 200 -0.08 -12.95 12.66
C VAL A 200 0.67 -11.73 13.17
N TYR A 201 1.08 -10.87 12.26
CA TYR A 201 1.69 -9.58 12.56
C TYR A 201 0.73 -8.43 12.26
N GLY A 202 0.74 -7.42 13.14
CA GLY A 202 -0.07 -6.22 13.07
C GLY A 202 -0.72 -5.90 14.41
N MET A 203 -1.13 -4.65 14.59
CA MET A 203 -1.78 -4.25 15.84
C MET A 203 -3.14 -4.94 15.96
N HIS A 204 -3.25 -5.83 16.94
CA HIS A 204 -4.47 -6.52 17.30
C HIS A 204 -5.25 -5.78 18.38
N GLN A 205 -4.55 -5.08 19.27
CA GLN A 205 -5.14 -4.27 20.34
C GLN A 205 -4.17 -3.17 20.77
N PRO A 206 -4.68 -2.04 21.36
CA PRO A 206 -3.84 -1.02 21.93
C PRO A 206 -2.95 -1.60 23.04
N TRP A 207 -1.73 -1.10 23.15
CA TRP A 207 -0.74 -1.56 24.12
C TRP A 207 -1.25 -1.57 25.58
N TYR A 208 -2.05 -0.57 25.97
CA TYR A 208 -2.60 -0.45 27.31
C TYR A 208 -3.70 -1.49 27.63
N LYS A 209 -4.35 -2.07 26.63
CA LYS A 209 -5.29 -3.19 26.80
C LYS A 209 -4.59 -4.54 26.87
N GLY A 210 -3.35 -4.62 26.40
CA GLY A 210 -2.55 -5.86 26.42
C GLY A 210 -2.20 -6.35 27.82
N ILE A 211 -2.10 -5.43 28.80
CA ILE A 211 -1.79 -5.76 30.20
C ILE A 211 -2.87 -6.68 30.80
N TRP A 212 -4.14 -6.44 30.52
CA TRP A 212 -5.27 -7.27 31.00
C TRP A 212 -5.41 -8.60 30.29
N LYS A 213 -5.02 -8.70 29.01
CA LYS A 213 -5.02 -9.97 28.24
C LYS A 213 -3.76 -10.80 28.41
N TRP A 214 -2.72 -10.23 29.05
CA TRP A 214 -1.56 -11.01 29.47
C TRP A 214 -1.94 -12.06 30.52
N ILE A 215 -2.99 -11.79 31.25
CA ILE A 215 -3.58 -12.69 32.26
C ILE A 215 -4.44 -13.78 31.61
N ASN A 216 -5.12 -13.50 30.51
CA ASN A 216 -5.90 -14.47 29.75
C ASN A 216 -5.03 -15.03 28.62
N ARG A 217 -4.60 -16.28 28.76
CA ARG A 217 -3.64 -17.02 27.91
C ARG A 217 -4.06 -17.23 26.45
N GLU A 218 -4.93 -16.42 25.88
CA GLU A 218 -5.43 -16.59 24.53
C GLU A 218 -4.37 -16.22 23.48
N ASN A 219 -3.84 -17.26 22.81
CA ASN A 219 -3.13 -17.22 21.52
C ASN A 219 -1.89 -16.28 21.40
N LYS A 220 -1.08 -16.12 22.46
CA LYS A 220 0.19 -15.37 22.40
C LYS A 220 1.15 -15.87 21.31
N ASN A 221 1.09 -17.15 20.96
CA ASN A 221 1.93 -17.74 19.94
C ASN A 221 1.50 -17.35 18.52
N VAL A 222 0.22 -17.03 18.32
CA VAL A 222 -0.34 -16.62 17.03
C VAL A 222 -0.15 -15.13 16.79
N TYR A 223 -0.66 -14.26 17.68
CA TYR A 223 -0.67 -12.81 17.52
C TYR A 223 0.58 -12.15 18.10
N LYS A 224 1.37 -11.50 17.25
CA LYS A 224 2.61 -10.82 17.65
C LYS A 224 2.37 -9.38 18.14
N ASN A 225 1.23 -8.77 17.82
CA ASN A 225 0.82 -7.40 18.20
C ASN A 225 1.89 -6.33 17.96
N CYS A 226 2.67 -6.47 16.92
CA CYS A 226 3.68 -5.50 16.49
C CYS A 226 3.73 -5.44 14.96
N THR A 227 4.31 -4.37 14.46
CA THR A 227 4.65 -4.21 13.05
C THR A 227 6.01 -4.81 12.77
N ILE A 228 6.23 -5.23 11.54
CA ILE A 228 7.52 -5.69 11.03
C ILE A 228 7.91 -4.88 9.78
N SER A 229 9.19 -4.79 9.51
CA SER A 229 9.73 -4.12 8.32
C SER A 229 9.35 -4.87 7.04
N ALA A 230 9.50 -4.22 5.89
CA ALA A 230 9.24 -4.84 4.59
C ALA A 230 10.13 -6.07 4.34
N ASN A 231 11.41 -6.01 4.71
CA ASN A 231 12.34 -7.14 4.60
C ASN A 231 11.94 -8.31 5.52
N GLU A 232 11.52 -8.04 6.76
CA GLU A 232 11.00 -9.07 7.66
C GLU A 232 9.69 -9.66 7.16
N THR A 233 8.85 -8.82 6.52
CA THR A 233 7.60 -9.27 5.87
C THR A 233 7.92 -10.22 4.71
N ASN A 234 8.89 -9.88 3.84
CA ASN A 234 9.33 -10.78 2.78
C ASN A 234 9.85 -12.13 3.33
N ARG A 235 10.66 -12.09 4.38
CA ARG A 235 11.13 -13.34 5.05
C ARG A 235 9.98 -14.15 5.62
N LEU A 236 9.00 -13.52 6.24
CA LEU A 236 7.81 -14.20 6.77
C LEU A 236 7.00 -14.87 5.65
N TYR A 237 6.77 -14.18 4.54
CA TYR A 237 6.06 -14.73 3.38
C TYR A 237 6.80 -15.95 2.82
N ASN A 238 8.10 -15.86 2.66
CA ASN A 238 8.93 -16.98 2.17
C ASN A 238 8.95 -18.19 3.11
N ARG A 239 8.84 -17.99 4.44
CA ARG A 239 8.72 -19.04 5.45
C ARG A 239 7.34 -19.68 5.54
N SER A 240 6.34 -19.11 4.88
CA SER A 240 4.94 -19.52 5.00
C SER A 240 4.54 -20.44 3.85
N LYS A 241 3.79 -21.51 4.15
CA LYS A 241 3.12 -22.34 3.13
C LYS A 241 1.97 -21.59 2.49
N ILE A 242 1.20 -20.88 3.33
CA ILE A 242 0.07 -20.04 2.92
C ILE A 242 0.21 -18.66 3.54
N VAL A 243 -0.01 -17.62 2.74
CA VAL A 243 -0.13 -16.24 3.22
C VAL A 243 -1.55 -15.74 2.95
N LEU A 244 -2.20 -15.29 4.01
CA LEU A 244 -3.54 -14.72 3.91
C LEU A 244 -3.47 -13.26 3.49
N ASN A 245 -4.32 -12.87 2.56
CA ASN A 245 -4.59 -11.48 2.22
C ASN A 245 -6.08 -11.21 2.42
N ILE A 246 -6.41 -10.41 3.41
CA ILE A 246 -7.79 -10.05 3.74
C ILE A 246 -7.91 -8.53 3.56
N HIS A 247 -8.73 -8.09 2.60
CA HIS A 247 -8.97 -6.67 2.34
C HIS A 247 -9.68 -6.00 3.52
N GLN A 248 -9.40 -4.71 3.73
CA GLN A 248 -10.18 -3.91 4.67
C GLN A 248 -11.59 -3.69 4.14
N GLU A 249 -12.53 -3.43 5.04
CA GLU A 249 -13.93 -3.23 4.70
C GLU A 249 -14.17 -2.07 3.71
N ALA A 250 -13.30 -1.05 3.75
CA ALA A 250 -13.34 0.10 2.86
C ALA A 250 -12.84 -0.20 1.43
N GLN A 251 -12.08 -1.28 1.23
CA GLN A 251 -11.59 -1.68 -0.10
C GLN A 251 -12.62 -2.56 -0.81
N LYS A 252 -13.14 -2.13 -1.96
CA LYS A 252 -14.25 -2.77 -2.66
C LYS A 252 -13.88 -3.43 -3.98
N ASP A 253 -13.10 -2.75 -4.82
CA ASP A 253 -12.84 -3.14 -6.21
C ASP A 253 -11.39 -2.88 -6.66
N GLY A 254 -10.46 -2.85 -5.71
CA GLY A 254 -9.02 -2.73 -5.95
C GLY A 254 -8.25 -3.84 -5.24
N ALA A 255 -6.98 -3.99 -5.59
CA ALA A 255 -6.05 -4.86 -4.89
C ALA A 255 -5.16 -4.02 -3.95
N ASN A 256 -5.03 -4.45 -2.70
CA ASN A 256 -4.07 -3.86 -1.78
C ASN A 256 -2.62 -4.24 -2.16
N PRO A 257 -1.57 -3.55 -1.68
CA PRO A 257 -0.18 -3.85 -2.04
C PRO A 257 0.20 -5.30 -1.73
N ARG A 258 -0.35 -5.86 -0.65
CA ARG A 258 -0.07 -7.25 -0.23
C ARG A 258 -0.44 -8.28 -1.28
N THR A 259 -1.45 -8.00 -2.11
CA THR A 259 -1.79 -8.84 -3.25
C THR A 259 -0.57 -9.12 -4.12
N PHE A 260 0.19 -8.08 -4.41
CA PHE A 260 1.35 -8.16 -5.29
C PHE A 260 2.63 -8.53 -4.54
N GLU A 261 2.79 -8.06 -3.29
CA GLU A 261 3.95 -8.34 -2.43
C GLU A 261 4.06 -9.83 -2.07
N ILE A 262 2.94 -10.48 -1.71
CA ILE A 262 2.90 -11.91 -1.38
C ILE A 262 3.33 -12.74 -2.59
N ILE A 263 2.74 -12.44 -3.75
CA ILE A 263 3.04 -13.15 -5.00
C ILE A 263 4.48 -12.86 -5.44
N GLY A 264 4.93 -11.61 -5.34
CA GLY A 264 6.31 -11.21 -5.62
C GLY A 264 7.34 -11.98 -4.79
N SER A 265 7.02 -12.28 -3.53
CA SER A 265 7.83 -13.10 -2.61
C SER A 265 7.86 -14.59 -2.99
N GLY A 266 7.04 -15.06 -3.93
CA GLY A 266 6.93 -16.47 -4.27
C GLY A 266 6.15 -17.29 -3.25
N ALA A 267 5.23 -16.66 -2.52
CA ALA A 267 4.36 -17.32 -1.56
C ALA A 267 2.96 -17.61 -2.15
N TYR A 268 2.33 -18.72 -1.73
CA TYR A 268 0.95 -19.01 -2.11
C TYR A 268 0.01 -18.13 -1.31
N GLN A 269 -0.80 -17.35 -2.02
CA GLN A 269 -1.77 -16.43 -1.45
C GLN A 269 -3.16 -17.05 -1.40
N ILE A 270 -3.88 -16.86 -0.28
CA ILE A 270 -5.33 -17.02 -0.20
C ILE A 270 -5.93 -15.65 0.13
N CYS A 271 -6.85 -15.18 -0.71
CA CYS A 271 -7.39 -13.83 -0.70
C CYS A 271 -8.93 -13.85 -0.68
N ASP A 272 -9.56 -12.90 0.00
CA ASP A 272 -11.00 -12.68 -0.11
C ASP A 272 -11.36 -12.11 -1.48
N ALA A 273 -12.50 -12.58 -2.02
CA ALA A 273 -12.99 -12.20 -3.34
C ALA A 273 -13.36 -10.71 -3.41
N ASN A 274 -13.04 -10.09 -4.51
CA ASN A 274 -13.61 -8.83 -4.99
C ASN A 274 -13.52 -8.80 -6.52
N PRO A 275 -14.26 -7.92 -7.22
CA PRO A 275 -14.32 -7.92 -8.68
C PRO A 275 -12.95 -7.79 -9.37
N TYR A 276 -12.05 -6.99 -8.81
CA TYR A 276 -10.72 -6.81 -9.39
C TYR A 276 -9.82 -8.04 -9.21
N ILE A 277 -9.85 -8.69 -8.04
CA ILE A 277 -9.09 -9.91 -7.75
C ILE A 277 -9.55 -11.05 -8.68
N GLU A 278 -10.86 -11.22 -8.88
CA GLU A 278 -11.43 -12.26 -9.74
C GLU A 278 -11.13 -12.01 -11.23
N MET A 279 -11.06 -10.73 -11.63
CA MET A 279 -10.64 -10.37 -12.98
C MET A 279 -9.15 -10.64 -13.20
N LEU A 280 -8.31 -10.33 -12.20
CA LEU A 280 -6.86 -10.36 -12.32
C LEU A 280 -6.29 -11.78 -12.28
N PHE A 281 -6.77 -12.61 -11.36
CA PHE A 281 -6.24 -13.96 -11.13
C PHE A 281 -7.23 -15.02 -11.59
N LYS A 282 -6.80 -15.82 -12.55
CA LYS A 282 -7.59 -16.91 -13.13
C LYS A 282 -6.91 -18.25 -12.83
N ASP A 283 -7.62 -19.34 -13.09
CA ASP A 283 -7.08 -20.71 -13.13
C ASP A 283 -6.33 -21.15 -11.85
N GLY A 284 -6.77 -20.66 -10.68
CA GLY A 284 -6.21 -21.08 -9.40
C GLY A 284 -4.79 -20.57 -9.12
N GLU A 285 -4.37 -19.50 -9.79
CA GLU A 285 -3.08 -18.83 -9.54
C GLU A 285 -2.93 -18.42 -8.08
N ILE A 286 -4.02 -18.01 -7.46
CA ILE A 286 -4.17 -17.81 -6.00
C ILE A 286 -5.44 -18.49 -5.51
N GLY A 287 -5.59 -18.69 -4.20
CA GLY A 287 -6.86 -19.10 -3.62
C GLY A 287 -7.77 -17.88 -3.44
N VAL A 288 -8.96 -17.90 -4.05
CA VAL A 288 -9.97 -16.84 -3.86
C VAL A 288 -11.18 -17.44 -3.15
N TYR A 289 -11.64 -16.80 -2.06
CA TYR A 289 -12.78 -17.28 -1.27
C TYR A 289 -13.86 -16.20 -1.12
N HIS A 290 -15.13 -16.63 -1.11
CA HIS A 290 -16.32 -15.80 -0.91
C HIS A 290 -16.94 -15.98 0.49
N ASN A 291 -16.67 -17.13 1.12
CA ASN A 291 -17.20 -17.50 2.42
C ASN A 291 -16.17 -18.31 3.23
N LYS A 292 -16.51 -18.59 4.50
CA LYS A 292 -15.58 -19.28 5.41
C LYS A 292 -15.35 -20.75 5.04
N GLU A 293 -16.34 -21.41 4.48
CA GLU A 293 -16.30 -22.80 4.05
C GLU A 293 -15.28 -22.96 2.93
N GLU A 294 -15.36 -22.11 1.90
CA GLU A 294 -14.37 -22.07 0.81
C GLU A 294 -12.96 -21.75 1.33
N LEU A 295 -12.84 -20.77 2.24
CA LEU A 295 -11.56 -20.42 2.86
C LEU A 295 -10.92 -21.66 3.54
N PHE A 296 -11.71 -22.43 4.30
CA PHE A 296 -11.19 -23.62 5.01
C PHE A 296 -10.76 -24.73 4.04
N GLU A 297 -11.49 -24.94 2.95
CA GLU A 297 -11.12 -25.92 1.93
C GLU A 297 -9.87 -25.47 1.15
N LEU A 298 -9.74 -24.19 0.81
CA LEU A 298 -8.53 -23.64 0.21
C LEU A 298 -7.31 -23.79 1.12
N ILE A 299 -7.45 -23.56 2.42
CA ILE A 299 -6.38 -23.76 3.40
C ILE A 299 -5.97 -25.23 3.45
N LYS A 300 -6.91 -26.16 3.56
CA LYS A 300 -6.61 -27.60 3.54
C LYS A 300 -5.85 -28.00 2.26
N GLY A 301 -6.39 -27.61 1.11
CA GLY A 301 -5.78 -27.89 -0.19
C GLY A 301 -4.40 -27.26 -0.35
N GLY A 302 -4.19 -26.03 0.15
CA GLY A 302 -2.90 -25.35 0.11
C GLY A 302 -1.84 -25.96 1.04
N LEU A 303 -2.26 -26.56 2.15
CA LEU A 303 -1.34 -27.27 3.07
C LEU A 303 -0.97 -28.68 2.58
N GLN A 304 -1.81 -29.33 1.79
CA GLN A 304 -1.64 -30.72 1.35
C GLN A 304 -0.98 -30.84 -0.01
N ASN A 305 -1.17 -29.86 -0.90
CA ASN A 305 -0.72 -29.94 -2.29
C ASN A 305 0.38 -28.89 -2.58
N ASP A 306 1.32 -29.26 -3.43
CA ASP A 306 2.28 -28.31 -3.98
C ASP A 306 1.57 -27.23 -4.84
N LYS A 307 1.85 -25.98 -4.54
CA LYS A 307 1.32 -24.78 -5.22
C LYS A 307 2.37 -24.04 -6.04
N SER A 308 3.55 -24.59 -6.20
CA SER A 308 4.70 -23.94 -6.84
C SER A 308 4.39 -23.49 -8.27
N GLU A 309 3.69 -24.29 -9.05
CA GLU A 309 3.33 -23.96 -10.44
C GLU A 309 2.36 -22.78 -10.49
N CYS A 310 1.31 -22.78 -9.64
CA CYS A 310 0.34 -21.68 -9.55
C CYS A 310 1.03 -20.37 -9.14
N VAL A 311 1.87 -20.44 -8.11
CA VAL A 311 2.66 -19.31 -7.62
C VAL A 311 3.59 -18.75 -8.71
N ASN A 312 4.26 -19.61 -9.46
CA ASN A 312 5.16 -19.17 -10.55
C ASN A 312 4.40 -18.46 -11.68
N ARG A 313 3.19 -18.93 -12.05
CA ARG A 313 2.35 -18.25 -13.04
C ARG A 313 1.91 -16.87 -12.54
N ALA A 314 1.33 -16.80 -11.34
CA ALA A 314 0.92 -15.54 -10.72
C ALA A 314 2.11 -14.56 -10.61
N ARG A 315 3.27 -15.05 -10.17
CA ARG A 315 4.47 -14.23 -10.03
C ARG A 315 4.97 -13.67 -11.37
N LYS A 316 4.93 -14.45 -12.43
CA LYS A 316 5.31 -13.99 -13.76
C LYS A 316 4.46 -12.79 -14.20
N SER A 317 3.14 -12.84 -13.99
CA SER A 317 2.22 -11.73 -14.26
C SER A 317 2.55 -10.51 -13.40
N VAL A 318 2.74 -10.70 -12.08
CA VAL A 318 3.06 -9.59 -11.17
C VAL A 318 4.38 -8.90 -11.56
N LEU A 319 5.40 -9.64 -11.94
CA LEU A 319 6.67 -9.06 -12.36
C LEU A 319 6.57 -8.28 -13.67
N ALA A 320 5.75 -8.75 -14.62
CA ALA A 320 5.56 -8.10 -15.90
C ALA A 320 4.73 -6.81 -15.77
N ASP A 321 3.58 -6.89 -15.08
CA ASP A 321 2.54 -5.88 -15.20
C ASP A 321 2.26 -5.12 -13.89
N HIS A 322 2.68 -5.64 -12.72
CA HIS A 322 2.29 -5.11 -11.42
C HIS A 322 3.48 -4.75 -10.51
N SER A 323 4.65 -4.49 -11.09
CA SER A 323 5.80 -3.94 -10.38
C SER A 323 5.78 -2.40 -10.38
N PHE A 324 6.52 -1.76 -9.47
CA PHE A 324 6.75 -0.31 -9.54
C PHE A 324 7.38 0.10 -10.86
N ASP A 325 8.31 -0.70 -11.41
CA ASP A 325 8.91 -0.46 -12.73
C ASP A 325 7.84 -0.36 -13.83
N SER A 326 6.86 -1.27 -13.83
CA SER A 326 5.76 -1.27 -14.80
C SER A 326 4.81 -0.09 -14.59
N ARG A 327 4.45 0.23 -13.32
CA ARG A 327 3.55 1.35 -13.02
C ARG A 327 4.15 2.69 -13.40
N ILE A 328 5.45 2.90 -13.13
CA ILE A 328 6.11 4.15 -13.52
C ILE A 328 6.17 4.31 -15.05
N LYS A 329 6.37 3.23 -15.80
CA LYS A 329 6.26 3.27 -17.27
C LYS A 329 4.86 3.69 -17.71
N GLN A 330 3.81 3.09 -17.15
CA GLN A 330 2.42 3.44 -17.43
C GLN A 330 2.13 4.93 -17.11
N VAL A 331 2.64 5.44 -16.00
CA VAL A 331 2.52 6.88 -15.65
C VAL A 331 3.20 7.76 -16.69
N LEU A 332 4.40 7.39 -17.15
CA LEU A 332 5.12 8.16 -18.17
C LEU A 332 4.38 8.12 -19.52
N GLU A 333 3.83 6.98 -19.92
CA GLU A 333 3.00 6.85 -21.11
C GLU A 333 1.76 7.75 -21.04
N LEU A 334 1.09 7.83 -19.88
CA LEU A 334 -0.04 8.72 -19.66
C LEU A 334 0.34 10.21 -19.81
N LEU A 335 1.57 10.58 -19.45
CA LEU A 335 2.06 11.95 -19.58
C LEU A 335 2.49 12.31 -21.01
N GLU A 336 2.89 11.34 -21.83
CA GLU A 336 3.34 11.52 -23.21
C GLU A 336 2.18 11.59 -24.21
N LEU A 337 1.05 10.96 -23.94
CA LEU A 337 -0.11 10.89 -24.86
C LEU A 337 -0.81 12.24 -25.12
N GLU A 338 -0.41 13.32 -24.47
CA GLU A 338 -0.98 14.67 -24.64
C GLU A 338 0.07 15.72 -25.04
N SER A 339 1.27 15.32 -25.44
CA SER A 339 2.35 16.23 -25.87
C SER A 339 2.35 16.53 -27.37
#